data_a883bb9966396394479ce6f87588d68c
#
_entry.id   a883bb9966396394479ce6f87588d68c
#
_cell.length_a   1.000
_cell.length_b   1.000
_cell.length_c   1.000
_cell.angle_alpha   90.00
_cell.angle_beta   90.00
_cell.angle_gamma   90.00
#
_symmetry.space_group_name_H-M   'P 1'
#
loop_
_entity.id
_entity.type
_entity.pdbx_description
1 polymer ?
#
loop_
_entity_poly.entity_id
_entity_poly.type
_entity_poly.pdbx_seq_one_letter_code
_entity_poly.pdbx_strand_id
1 'polypeptide(L)'
;DSASFEITLTRVSKQAKVSKQIKEMKGIRKVNGSSTVAKSLSSANMLVAYVSATIIGLLLLVSVFLINNAVATGIRVRKDEISIIKMIGATDGFIRAPFLVEGLVIGLIGAIIPIIVLWVLYERVIQFVLEHFSALSQWLTFVAPSKEFATLIPMSLLVGVGIGFIGSALSVRKHL
;
A
#
# COMPACT_ATOMS: atom_id res chain seq x y z
N ASP A 1 52.18 -2.79 -12.85
CA ASP A 1 51.26 -2.96 -11.73
C ASP A 1 49.94 -2.33 -12.06
N SER A 2 48.90 -3.19 -12.21
CA SER A 2 47.54 -2.71 -12.43
C SER A 2 46.81 -2.67 -11.10
N ALA A 3 46.60 -1.48 -10.57
CA ALA A 3 45.80 -1.29 -9.37
C ALA A 3 44.27 -1.50 -9.72
N SER A 4 43.56 -2.30 -8.93
CA SER A 4 42.11 -2.44 -9.04
C SER A 4 41.45 -1.78 -7.86
N PHE A 5 40.45 -0.96 -8.12
CA PHE A 5 39.65 -0.29 -7.11
C PHE A 5 38.24 -0.84 -7.15
N GLU A 6 37.67 -1.18 -6.00
CA GLU A 6 36.30 -1.57 -5.83
C GLU A 6 35.48 -0.39 -5.33
N ILE A 7 34.42 -0.05 -6.05
CA ILE A 7 33.53 1.07 -5.71
C ILE A 7 32.15 0.52 -5.37
N THR A 8 31.70 0.69 -4.14
CA THR A 8 30.38 0.29 -3.67
C THR A 8 29.39 1.43 -3.86
N LEU A 9 28.27 1.15 -4.55
CA LEU A 9 27.22 2.12 -4.79
C LEU A 9 26.01 1.86 -3.89
N THR A 10 25.53 2.89 -3.22
CA THR A 10 24.36 2.82 -2.34
C THR A 10 23.04 2.65 -3.09
N ARG A 11 23.01 2.94 -4.38
CA ARG A 11 21.80 2.80 -5.24
C ARG A 11 22.15 2.22 -6.60
N VAL A 12 21.61 1.05 -6.91
CA VAL A 12 21.81 0.31 -8.16
C VAL A 12 21.36 1.13 -9.39
N SER A 13 20.32 1.95 -9.26
CA SER A 13 19.81 2.81 -10.36
C SER A 13 20.79 3.86 -10.88
N LYS A 14 21.80 4.24 -10.07
CA LYS A 14 22.83 5.20 -10.48
C LYS A 14 24.08 4.55 -11.10
N GLN A 15 24.18 3.23 -11.07
CA GLN A 15 25.35 2.48 -11.53
C GLN A 15 25.70 2.76 -13.01
N ALA A 16 24.71 2.83 -13.87
CA ALA A 16 24.93 3.10 -15.31
C ALA A 16 25.55 4.50 -15.56
N LYS A 17 25.10 5.50 -14.79
CA LYS A 17 25.59 6.88 -14.91
C LYS A 17 27.01 7.01 -14.37
N VAL A 18 27.28 6.41 -13.23
CA VAL A 18 28.59 6.40 -12.59
C VAL A 18 29.60 5.60 -13.41
N SER A 19 29.21 4.43 -13.92
CA SER A 19 30.05 3.61 -14.81
C SER A 19 30.45 4.35 -16.10
N LYS A 20 29.54 5.17 -16.65
CA LYS A 20 29.85 6.01 -17.82
C LYS A 20 30.84 7.11 -17.50
N GLN A 21 30.65 7.80 -16.37
CA GLN A 21 31.58 8.85 -15.92
C GLN A 21 32.97 8.31 -15.61
N ILE A 22 33.07 7.12 -15.02
CA ILE A 22 34.34 6.47 -14.72
C ILE A 22 35.06 6.02 -16.01
N LYS A 23 34.32 5.55 -17.03
CA LYS A 23 34.89 5.18 -18.34
C LYS A 23 35.50 6.38 -19.09
N GLU A 24 35.00 7.58 -18.85
CA GLU A 24 35.47 8.81 -19.48
C GLU A 24 36.73 9.40 -18.79
N MET A 25 37.13 8.86 -17.62
CA MET A 25 38.31 9.31 -16.90
C MET A 25 39.60 8.74 -17.55
N LYS A 26 40.57 9.62 -17.83
CA LYS A 26 41.89 9.23 -18.36
C LYS A 26 42.62 8.33 -17.34
N GLY A 27 43.04 7.15 -17.80
CA GLY A 27 43.81 6.19 -16.98
C GLY A 27 43.06 4.91 -16.60
N ILE A 28 41.77 4.77 -16.93
CA ILE A 28 40.99 3.55 -16.63
C ILE A 28 41.01 2.63 -17.83
N ARG A 29 41.59 1.43 -17.64
CA ARG A 29 41.73 0.43 -18.69
C ARG A 29 40.49 -0.44 -18.88
N LYS A 30 39.77 -0.73 -17.80
CA LYS A 30 38.58 -1.58 -17.83
C LYS A 30 37.67 -1.31 -16.64
N VAL A 31 36.39 -1.08 -16.87
CA VAL A 31 35.38 -0.98 -15.83
C VAL A 31 34.56 -2.26 -15.89
N ASN A 32 34.74 -3.15 -14.94
CA ASN A 32 33.94 -4.35 -14.77
C ASN A 32 32.69 -3.99 -13.94
N GLY A 33 31.68 -3.47 -14.57
CA GLY A 33 30.39 -3.26 -13.94
C GLY A 33 29.40 -4.30 -14.44
N SER A 34 28.68 -4.96 -13.53
CA SER A 34 27.54 -5.82 -13.89
C SER A 34 26.37 -5.00 -14.41
N SER A 35 26.63 -4.17 -15.45
CA SER A 35 25.61 -3.29 -16.03
C SER A 35 24.40 -4.07 -16.56
N THR A 36 24.63 -5.29 -17.01
CA THR A 36 23.56 -6.20 -17.47
C THR A 36 22.72 -6.68 -16.28
N VAL A 37 23.35 -7.07 -15.18
CA VAL A 37 22.65 -7.50 -13.96
C VAL A 37 21.90 -6.32 -13.33
N ALA A 38 22.51 -5.14 -13.27
CA ALA A 38 21.86 -3.93 -12.76
C ALA A 38 20.65 -3.51 -13.60
N LYS A 39 20.75 -3.61 -14.93
CA LYS A 39 19.62 -3.37 -15.85
C LYS A 39 18.53 -4.40 -15.68
N SER A 40 18.87 -5.68 -15.59
CA SER A 40 17.91 -6.77 -15.36
C SER A 40 17.17 -6.62 -14.02
N LEU A 41 17.89 -6.30 -12.93
CA LEU A 41 17.29 -6.01 -11.63
C LEU A 41 16.37 -4.78 -11.66
N SER A 42 16.81 -3.71 -12.34
CA SER A 42 15.98 -2.50 -12.49
C SER A 42 14.72 -2.78 -13.29
N SER A 43 14.83 -3.55 -14.38
CA SER A 43 13.67 -3.94 -15.20
C SER A 43 12.72 -4.86 -14.45
N ALA A 44 13.24 -5.83 -13.68
CA ALA A 44 12.44 -6.71 -12.85
C ALA A 44 11.70 -5.92 -11.76
N ASN A 45 12.38 -4.98 -11.10
CA ASN A 45 11.75 -4.12 -10.09
C ASN A 45 10.65 -3.23 -10.68
N MET A 46 10.86 -2.72 -11.90
CA MET A 46 9.86 -1.93 -12.62
C MET A 46 8.63 -2.77 -12.99
N LEU A 47 8.83 -4.00 -13.46
CA LEU A 47 7.73 -4.94 -13.74
C LEU A 47 6.92 -5.25 -12.48
N VAL A 48 7.59 -5.56 -11.38
CA VAL A 48 6.93 -5.80 -10.09
C VAL A 48 6.14 -4.57 -9.65
N ALA A 49 6.69 -3.37 -9.79
CA ALA A 49 6.00 -2.13 -9.44
C ALA A 49 4.73 -1.92 -10.29
N TYR A 50 4.79 -2.13 -11.61
CA TYR A 50 3.62 -2.01 -12.49
C TYR A 50 2.54 -3.05 -12.18
N VAL A 51 2.94 -4.32 -12.02
CA VAL A 51 2.00 -5.40 -11.67
C VAL A 51 1.33 -5.11 -10.32
N SER A 52 2.11 -4.72 -9.31
CA SER A 52 1.59 -4.38 -8.00
C SER A 52 0.65 -3.18 -8.04
N ALA A 53 1.01 -2.11 -8.77
CA ALA A 53 0.16 -0.94 -8.94
C ALA A 53 -1.17 -1.27 -9.63
N THR A 54 -1.14 -2.16 -10.63
CA THR A 54 -2.35 -2.61 -11.34
C THR A 54 -3.26 -3.41 -10.41
N ILE A 55 -2.70 -4.35 -9.65
CA ILE A 55 -3.45 -5.15 -8.67
C ILE A 55 -4.07 -4.25 -7.59
N ILE A 56 -3.28 -3.33 -7.03
CA ILE A 56 -3.76 -2.39 -6.02
C ILE A 56 -4.90 -1.53 -6.59
N GLY A 57 -4.75 -0.98 -7.80
CA GLY A 57 -5.79 -0.18 -8.45
C GLY A 57 -7.08 -0.97 -8.66
N LEU A 58 -6.99 -2.22 -9.08
CA LEU A 58 -8.14 -3.10 -9.25
C LEU A 58 -8.82 -3.42 -7.90
N LEU A 59 -8.06 -3.71 -6.87
CA LEU A 59 -8.59 -3.96 -5.53
C LEU A 59 -9.29 -2.72 -4.95
N LEU A 60 -8.74 -1.52 -5.18
CA LEU A 60 -9.38 -0.26 -4.78
C LEU A 60 -10.73 -0.06 -5.48
N LEU A 61 -10.79 -0.30 -6.79
CA LEU A 61 -12.04 -0.23 -7.55
C LEU A 61 -13.09 -1.20 -7.02
N VAL A 62 -12.71 -2.45 -6.79
CA VAL A 62 -13.62 -3.48 -6.24
C VAL A 62 -14.10 -3.07 -4.84
N SER A 63 -13.21 -2.55 -3.99
CA SER A 63 -13.57 -2.11 -2.63
C SER A 63 -14.58 -0.97 -2.66
N VAL A 64 -14.38 0.06 -3.48
CA VAL A 64 -15.34 1.16 -3.65
C VAL A 64 -16.69 0.64 -4.16
N PHE A 65 -16.67 -0.30 -5.11
CA PHE A 65 -17.88 -0.90 -5.66
C PHE A 65 -18.66 -1.70 -4.60
N LEU A 66 -17.96 -2.49 -3.78
CA LEU A 66 -18.58 -3.28 -2.70
C LEU A 66 -19.20 -2.38 -1.64
N ILE A 67 -18.49 -1.32 -1.20
CA ILE A 67 -19.02 -0.36 -0.23
C ILE A 67 -20.22 0.37 -0.80
N ASN A 68 -20.15 0.80 -2.06
CA ASN A 68 -21.29 1.42 -2.75
C ASN A 68 -22.51 0.49 -2.75
N ASN A 69 -22.34 -0.79 -3.04
CA ASN A 69 -23.43 -1.76 -3.03
C ASN A 69 -23.99 -1.99 -1.62
N ALA A 70 -23.13 -2.09 -0.60
CA ALA A 70 -23.56 -2.25 0.79
C ALA A 70 -24.42 -1.07 1.25
N VAL A 71 -23.94 0.15 1.04
CA VAL A 71 -24.66 1.38 1.40
C VAL A 71 -25.95 1.53 0.59
N ALA A 72 -25.92 1.24 -0.72
CA ALA A 72 -27.13 1.29 -1.56
C ALA A 72 -28.20 0.29 -1.10
N THR A 73 -27.79 -0.86 -0.59
CA THR A 73 -28.70 -1.84 -0.01
C THR A 73 -29.30 -1.33 1.30
N GLY A 74 -28.48 -0.72 2.17
CA GLY A 74 -28.94 -0.07 3.40
C GLY A 74 -29.99 1.02 3.13
N ILE A 75 -29.75 1.87 2.13
CA ILE A 75 -30.71 2.90 1.71
C ILE A 75 -32.03 2.27 1.22
N ARG A 76 -31.95 1.20 0.41
CA ARG A 76 -33.15 0.54 -0.11
C ARG A 76 -33.99 -0.10 0.98
N VAL A 77 -33.37 -0.75 1.94
CA VAL A 77 -34.07 -1.37 3.07
C VAL A 77 -34.80 -0.36 3.95
N ARG A 78 -34.21 0.85 4.10
CA ARG A 78 -34.76 1.94 4.92
C ARG A 78 -35.56 2.98 4.13
N LYS A 79 -35.97 2.65 2.91
CA LYS A 79 -36.61 3.62 1.99
C LYS A 79 -37.87 4.25 2.58
N ASP A 80 -38.70 3.44 3.25
CA ASP A 80 -39.96 3.91 3.84
C ASP A 80 -39.72 4.86 5.03
N GLU A 81 -38.73 4.53 5.88
CA GLU A 81 -38.30 5.41 6.98
C GLU A 81 -37.79 6.76 6.45
N ILE A 82 -36.94 6.73 5.41
CA ILE A 82 -36.40 7.90 4.74
C ILE A 82 -37.53 8.79 4.18
N SER A 83 -38.53 8.16 3.57
CA SER A 83 -39.68 8.86 3.01
C SER A 83 -40.49 9.60 4.10
N ILE A 84 -40.74 8.95 5.23
CA ILE A 84 -41.42 9.55 6.37
C ILE A 84 -40.63 10.73 6.93
N ILE A 85 -39.34 10.54 7.15
CA ILE A 85 -38.44 11.59 7.67
C ILE A 85 -38.39 12.80 6.71
N LYS A 86 -38.44 12.56 5.41
CA LYS A 86 -38.45 13.59 4.39
C LYS A 86 -39.79 14.37 4.39
N MET A 87 -40.92 13.69 4.64
CA MET A 87 -42.25 14.33 4.74
C MET A 87 -42.38 15.28 5.93
N ILE A 88 -41.69 15.00 7.04
CA ILE A 88 -41.69 15.89 8.21
C ILE A 88 -40.66 17.04 8.12
N GLY A 89 -39.97 17.19 6.95
CA GLY A 89 -39.13 18.35 6.66
C GLY A 89 -37.65 18.19 7.00
N ALA A 90 -37.15 16.97 7.13
CA ALA A 90 -35.72 16.76 7.34
C ALA A 90 -34.90 17.19 6.13
N THR A 91 -33.72 17.77 6.39
CA THR A 91 -32.78 18.17 5.36
C THR A 91 -32.08 16.96 4.72
N ASP A 92 -31.73 17.07 3.46
CA ASP A 92 -30.99 16.00 2.73
C ASP A 92 -29.69 15.62 3.44
N GLY A 93 -28.99 16.57 4.09
CA GLY A 93 -27.77 16.30 4.85
C GLY A 93 -28.01 15.39 6.05
N PHE A 94 -29.11 15.60 6.77
CA PHE A 94 -29.51 14.75 7.91
C PHE A 94 -29.80 13.32 7.47
N ILE A 95 -30.44 13.15 6.32
CA ILE A 95 -30.75 11.83 5.76
C ILE A 95 -29.50 11.10 5.27
N ARG A 96 -28.51 11.84 4.74
CA ARG A 96 -27.28 11.27 4.17
C ARG A 96 -26.23 10.90 5.22
N ALA A 97 -26.21 11.62 6.34
CA ALA A 97 -25.19 11.47 7.39
C ALA A 97 -25.02 10.03 7.88
N PRO A 98 -26.06 9.27 8.24
CA PRO A 98 -25.90 7.90 8.75
C PRO A 98 -25.25 6.96 7.73
N PHE A 99 -25.57 7.09 6.45
CA PHE A 99 -24.99 6.24 5.40
C PHE A 99 -23.51 6.59 5.12
N LEU A 100 -23.12 7.85 5.26
CA LEU A 100 -21.71 8.24 5.19
C LEU A 100 -20.92 7.66 6.37
N VAL A 101 -21.49 7.71 7.57
CA VAL A 101 -20.87 7.10 8.77
C VAL A 101 -20.76 5.59 8.60
N GLU A 102 -21.78 4.93 8.08
CA GLU A 102 -21.76 3.49 7.80
C GLU A 102 -20.60 3.12 6.86
N GLY A 103 -20.41 3.86 5.77
CA GLY A 103 -19.28 3.64 4.87
C GLY A 103 -17.93 3.92 5.51
N LEU A 104 -17.82 4.94 6.36
CA LEU A 104 -16.60 5.20 7.14
C LEU A 104 -16.28 4.06 8.10
N VAL A 105 -17.27 3.53 8.80
CA VAL A 105 -17.10 2.38 9.73
C VAL A 105 -16.65 1.14 8.97
N ILE A 106 -17.26 0.84 7.82
CA ILE A 106 -16.86 -0.28 6.97
C ILE A 106 -15.40 -0.12 6.53
N GLY A 107 -15.02 1.07 6.07
CA GLY A 107 -13.65 1.38 5.64
C GLY A 107 -12.64 1.27 6.79
N LEU A 108 -13.02 1.72 7.98
CA LEU A 108 -12.18 1.67 9.19
C LEU A 108 -11.96 0.23 9.66
N ILE A 109 -13.01 -0.58 9.73
CA ILE A 109 -12.91 -2.01 10.06
C ILE A 109 -12.06 -2.74 9.02
N GLY A 110 -12.28 -2.44 7.73
CA GLY A 110 -11.51 -3.00 6.62
C GLY A 110 -10.02 -2.65 6.66
N ALA A 111 -9.64 -1.54 7.28
CA ALA A 111 -8.24 -1.17 7.49
C ALA A 111 -7.63 -1.82 8.74
N ILE A 112 -8.38 -1.89 9.85
CA ILE A 112 -7.90 -2.39 11.14
C ILE A 112 -7.61 -3.89 11.09
N ILE A 113 -8.50 -4.69 10.50
CA ILE A 113 -8.36 -6.15 10.47
C ILE A 113 -7.04 -6.58 9.81
N PRO A 114 -6.67 -6.12 8.62
CA PRO A 114 -5.39 -6.48 8.00
C PRO A 114 -4.17 -6.03 8.82
N ILE A 115 -4.24 -4.88 9.49
CA ILE A 115 -3.15 -4.38 10.33
C ILE A 115 -2.89 -5.36 11.48
N ILE A 116 -3.95 -5.80 12.17
CA ILE A 116 -3.84 -6.76 13.28
C ILE A 116 -3.27 -8.09 12.78
N VAL A 117 -3.78 -8.59 11.65
CA VAL A 117 -3.30 -9.84 11.05
C VAL A 117 -1.83 -9.75 10.67
N LEU A 118 -1.43 -8.65 10.04
CA LEU A 118 -0.02 -8.42 9.67
C LEU A 118 0.89 -8.31 10.89
N TRP A 119 0.43 -7.65 11.95
CA TRP A 119 1.19 -7.55 13.20
C TRP A 119 1.46 -8.92 13.81
N VAL A 120 0.41 -9.72 13.99
CA VAL A 120 0.53 -11.07 14.56
C VAL A 120 1.39 -11.97 13.67
N LEU A 121 1.18 -11.91 12.35
CA LEU A 121 1.96 -12.70 11.40
C LEU A 121 3.44 -12.32 11.42
N TYR A 122 3.75 -11.03 11.46
CA TYR A 122 5.12 -10.52 11.52
C TYR A 122 5.85 -11.02 12.78
N GLU A 123 5.22 -10.94 13.95
CA GLU A 123 5.81 -11.45 15.20
C GLU A 123 6.07 -12.96 15.11
N ARG A 124 5.12 -13.73 14.59
CA ARG A 124 5.26 -15.19 14.45
C ARG A 124 6.37 -15.58 13.48
N VAL A 125 6.45 -14.89 12.35
CA VAL A 125 7.49 -15.16 11.34
C VAL A 125 8.87 -14.84 11.89
N ILE A 126 9.03 -13.72 12.58
CA ILE A 126 10.33 -13.37 13.20
C ILE A 126 10.75 -14.41 14.24
N GLN A 127 9.85 -14.78 15.15
CA GLN A 127 10.14 -15.80 16.16
C GLN A 127 10.57 -17.13 15.51
N PHE A 128 9.82 -17.59 14.52
CA PHE A 128 10.14 -18.81 13.79
C PHE A 128 11.51 -18.76 13.12
N VAL A 129 11.86 -17.64 12.47
CA VAL A 129 13.16 -17.48 11.81
C VAL A 129 14.31 -17.44 12.82
N LEU A 130 14.13 -16.76 13.94
CA LEU A 130 15.16 -16.67 14.99
C LEU A 130 15.40 -18.03 15.67
N GLU A 131 14.36 -18.83 15.87
CA GLU A 131 14.47 -20.14 16.50
C GLU A 131 15.11 -21.20 15.59
N HIS A 132 14.78 -21.18 14.28
CA HIS A 132 15.21 -22.24 13.36
C HIS A 132 16.43 -21.88 12.51
N PHE A 133 16.75 -20.60 12.38
CA PHE A 133 17.84 -20.11 11.52
C PHE A 133 18.79 -19.16 12.26
N SER A 134 19.39 -19.63 13.34
CA SER A 134 20.33 -18.85 14.15
C SER A 134 21.54 -18.31 13.37
N ALA A 135 21.96 -19.01 12.29
CA ALA A 135 23.02 -18.54 11.41
C ALA A 135 22.62 -17.32 10.54
N LEU A 136 21.34 -17.17 10.22
CA LEU A 136 20.83 -16.04 9.46
C LEU A 136 20.63 -14.79 10.33
N SER A 137 20.45 -14.95 11.63
CA SER A 137 20.24 -13.82 12.56
C SER A 137 21.46 -12.87 12.65
N GLN A 138 22.67 -13.38 12.33
CA GLN A 138 23.90 -12.57 12.29
C GLN A 138 24.00 -11.68 11.05
N TRP A 139 23.29 -12.02 9.97
CA TRP A 139 23.35 -11.31 8.69
C TRP A 139 22.10 -10.46 8.40
N LEU A 140 20.99 -10.77 9.07
CA LEU A 140 19.73 -10.05 8.89
C LEU A 140 19.52 -9.07 10.04
N THR A 141 19.68 -7.78 9.76
CA THR A 141 19.20 -6.72 10.64
C THR A 141 17.68 -6.64 10.50
N PHE A 142 16.95 -7.33 11.38
CA PHE A 142 15.50 -7.18 11.43
C PHE A 142 15.15 -5.77 11.87
N VAL A 143 14.42 -5.06 11.03
CA VAL A 143 13.90 -3.74 11.39
C VAL A 143 12.87 -3.94 12.50
N ALA A 144 13.00 -3.15 13.57
CA ALA A 144 12.05 -3.24 14.69
C ALA A 144 10.62 -3.00 14.17
N PRO A 145 9.66 -3.90 14.49
CA PRO A 145 8.28 -3.81 14.00
C PRO A 145 7.64 -2.44 14.26
N SER A 146 7.98 -1.85 15.40
CA SER A 146 7.45 -0.55 15.83
C SER A 146 7.71 0.59 14.84
N LYS A 147 8.83 0.58 14.13
CA LYS A 147 9.19 1.63 13.17
C LYS A 147 8.39 1.54 11.86
N GLU A 148 8.24 0.33 11.33
CA GLU A 148 7.49 0.10 10.09
C GLU A 148 5.99 0.28 10.32
N PHE A 149 5.45 -0.26 11.41
CA PHE A 149 4.04 -0.12 11.76
C PHE A 149 3.64 1.32 12.11
N ALA A 150 4.54 2.14 12.65
CA ALA A 150 4.28 3.55 12.89
C ALA A 150 3.91 4.33 11.60
N THR A 151 4.42 3.90 10.45
CA THR A 151 4.08 4.50 9.14
C THR A 151 2.91 3.78 8.47
N LEU A 152 2.85 2.44 8.59
CA LEU A 152 1.82 1.62 7.96
C LEU A 152 0.42 1.88 8.54
N ILE A 153 0.30 2.02 9.87
CA ILE A 153 -0.99 2.22 10.55
C ILE A 153 -1.70 3.49 10.05
N PRO A 154 -1.11 4.69 10.12
CA PRO A 154 -1.80 5.89 9.66
C PRO A 154 -2.09 5.89 8.17
N MET A 155 -1.18 5.37 7.34
CA MET A 155 -1.43 5.23 5.91
C MET A 155 -2.59 4.29 5.59
N SER A 156 -2.64 3.13 6.23
CA SER A 156 -3.70 2.15 6.03
C SER A 156 -5.06 2.67 6.49
N LEU A 157 -5.11 3.36 7.63
CA LEU A 157 -6.33 4.01 8.12
C LEU A 157 -6.80 5.12 7.17
N LEU A 158 -5.89 5.94 6.66
CA LEU A 158 -6.21 7.01 5.72
C LEU A 158 -6.81 6.46 4.42
N VAL A 159 -6.21 5.39 3.89
CA VAL A 159 -6.72 4.71 2.69
C VAL A 159 -8.07 4.06 2.97
N GLY A 160 -8.23 3.32 4.07
CA GLY A 160 -9.48 2.64 4.42
C GLY A 160 -10.64 3.62 4.63
N VAL A 161 -10.42 4.66 5.41
CA VAL A 161 -11.41 5.75 5.62
C VAL A 161 -11.72 6.47 4.32
N GLY A 162 -10.69 6.77 3.50
CA GLY A 162 -10.86 7.41 2.19
C GLY A 162 -11.73 6.58 1.24
N ILE A 163 -11.47 5.27 1.14
CA ILE A 163 -12.28 4.36 0.31
C ILE A 163 -13.70 4.26 0.86
N GLY A 164 -13.86 4.13 2.18
CA GLY A 164 -15.14 4.08 2.84
C GLY A 164 -16.00 5.33 2.58
N PHE A 165 -15.38 6.49 2.69
CA PHE A 165 -16.02 7.78 2.41
C PHE A 165 -16.40 7.92 0.94
N ILE A 166 -15.50 7.62 0.01
CA ILE A 166 -15.76 7.73 -1.43
C ILE A 166 -16.87 6.77 -1.85
N GLY A 167 -16.80 5.52 -1.40
CA GLY A 167 -17.80 4.50 -1.74
C GLY A 167 -19.20 4.86 -1.23
N SER A 168 -19.32 5.32 0.01
CA SER A 168 -20.58 5.75 0.58
C SER A 168 -21.10 7.04 -0.05
N ALA A 169 -20.24 8.03 -0.30
CA ALA A 169 -20.63 9.30 -0.94
C ALA A 169 -21.17 9.08 -2.36
N LEU A 170 -20.54 8.19 -3.13
CA LEU A 170 -21.02 7.80 -4.47
C LEU A 170 -22.40 7.12 -4.40
N SER A 171 -22.61 6.22 -3.42
CA SER A 171 -23.87 5.54 -3.21
C SER A 171 -24.99 6.50 -2.84
N VAL A 172 -24.76 7.33 -1.84
CA VAL A 172 -25.71 8.33 -1.34
C VAL A 172 -26.10 9.31 -2.45
N ARG A 173 -25.12 9.80 -3.23
CA ARG A 173 -25.36 10.72 -4.33
C ARG A 173 -26.23 10.14 -5.45
N LYS A 174 -26.16 8.80 -5.65
CA LYS A 174 -26.89 8.12 -6.72
C LYS A 174 -28.29 7.63 -6.29
N HIS A 175 -28.50 7.37 -5.00
CA HIS A 175 -29.70 6.66 -4.53
C HIS A 175 -30.59 7.49 -3.59
N LEU A 176 -30.15 8.66 -3.15
CA LEU A 176 -30.91 9.67 -2.39
C LEU A 176 -31.11 10.94 -3.20
#